data_dbb0e94fb6b6c28645ac3e305bbae1a7
#
_entry.id   dbb0e94fb6b6c28645ac3e305bbae1a7
#
_cell.length_a   1.000
_cell.length_b   1.000
_cell.length_c   1.000
_cell.angle_alpha   90.00
_cell.angle_beta   90.00
_cell.angle_gamma   90.00
#
_symmetry.space_group_name_H-M   'P 1'
#
loop_
_entity.id
_entity.type
_entity.pdbx_description
1 polymer ?
#
loop_
_entity_poly.entity_id
_entity_poly.type
_entity_poly.pdbx_seq_one_letter_code
_entity_poly.pdbx_strand_id
1 'polypeptide(L)'
;MNSIALSIGLSALSGFGDVEFHGVGQTAVSVVDDVETLDTRLIFGAFGESEGAVYGFAFETVDDLDDVGLFQAYVGADFGGLDVTVGRFQRNFSAELATSTFGYTYGLTNSTVFDRYDAFVEGLSLGGEVGDASFAIDVIGDDVFDGDSSTVSGRVELGALGFGFIGEEFDVWTVDISDEKGFISYTDDNGDWTAVAQGVVFTIEDTFSGYGRVEYDHLDETTYAVGGKCEFRDGVAAIAEYDDRDEGVRFGLRFSF
;
A
#
# COMPACT_ATOMS: atom_id res chain seq x y z
N MET A 1 25.77 17.71 12.29
CA MET A 1 26.37 16.44 11.84
C MET A 1 25.56 15.73 10.73
N ASN A 2 24.39 16.23 10.35
CA ASN A 2 23.48 15.52 9.45
C ASN A 2 23.75 15.69 7.94
N SER A 3 24.51 16.71 7.54
CA SER A 3 24.81 16.96 6.10
C SER A 3 25.87 16.02 5.51
N ILE A 4 26.73 15.43 6.34
CA ILE A 4 27.80 14.52 5.87
C ILE A 4 27.22 13.13 5.55
N ALA A 5 26.29 12.65 6.36
CA ALA A 5 25.64 11.36 6.14
C ALA A 5 24.79 11.35 4.85
N LEU A 6 24.07 12.45 4.61
CA LEU A 6 23.27 12.61 3.38
C LEU A 6 24.15 12.68 2.13
N SER A 7 25.28 13.39 2.18
CA SER A 7 26.20 13.52 1.05
C SER A 7 26.93 12.20 0.72
N ILE A 8 27.21 11.36 1.70
CA ILE A 8 27.82 10.04 1.48
C ILE A 8 26.78 9.08 0.85
N GLY A 9 25.53 9.14 1.31
CA GLY A 9 24.44 8.36 0.71
C GLY A 9 24.22 8.72 -0.76
N LEU A 10 24.10 10.00 -1.08
CA LEU A 10 23.94 10.50 -2.46
C LEU A 10 25.13 10.15 -3.37
N SER A 11 26.36 10.18 -2.84
CA SER A 11 27.54 9.80 -3.62
C SER A 11 27.63 8.30 -3.92
N ALA A 12 27.10 7.46 -3.03
CA ALA A 12 27.02 6.03 -3.26
C ALA A 12 25.97 5.69 -4.32
N LEU A 13 24.86 6.44 -4.36
CA LEU A 13 23.76 6.24 -5.32
C LEU A 13 24.09 6.73 -6.74
N SER A 14 25.06 7.63 -6.93
CA SER A 14 25.45 8.14 -8.25
C SER A 14 26.04 7.09 -9.21
N GLY A 15 26.29 5.88 -8.73
CA GLY A 15 26.72 4.73 -9.55
C GLY A 15 25.57 3.82 -10.00
N PHE A 16 24.34 4.08 -9.59
CA PHE A 16 23.18 3.19 -9.78
C PHE A 16 22.15 3.69 -10.81
N GLY A 17 22.55 4.53 -11.78
CA GLY A 17 21.62 5.05 -12.78
C GLY A 17 20.74 6.19 -12.26
N ASP A 18 19.56 6.35 -12.85
CA ASP A 18 18.62 7.39 -12.45
C ASP A 18 17.96 7.02 -11.12
N VAL A 19 18.15 7.85 -10.10
CA VAL A 19 17.58 7.70 -8.77
C VAL A 19 16.50 8.75 -8.56
N GLU A 20 15.30 8.30 -8.26
CA GLU A 20 14.19 9.17 -7.92
C GLU A 20 13.95 9.16 -6.41
N PHE A 21 13.72 10.33 -5.84
CA PHE A 21 13.36 10.46 -4.43
C PHE A 21 11.86 10.70 -4.33
N HIS A 22 11.21 9.88 -3.53
CA HIS A 22 9.78 9.99 -3.27
C HIS A 22 9.53 10.08 -1.77
N GLY A 23 8.49 10.81 -1.42
CA GLY A 23 8.04 10.86 -0.04
C GLY A 23 6.55 11.15 0.06
N VAL A 24 5.94 10.61 1.11
CA VAL A 24 4.56 10.91 1.49
C VAL A 24 4.54 11.23 2.97
N GLY A 25 3.99 12.37 3.30
CA GLY A 25 3.73 12.76 4.68
C GLY A 25 2.23 12.94 4.89
N GLN A 26 1.73 12.46 6.01
CA GLN A 26 0.37 12.67 6.43
C GLN A 26 0.33 13.05 7.89
N THR A 27 -0.46 14.08 8.20
CA THR A 27 -0.82 14.42 9.57
C THR A 27 -2.33 14.49 9.64
N ALA A 28 -2.93 13.86 10.62
CA ALA A 28 -4.37 13.85 10.82
C ALA A 28 -4.72 14.10 12.27
N VAL A 29 -5.77 14.87 12.51
CA VAL A 29 -6.45 14.97 13.80
C VAL A 29 -7.68 14.11 13.72
N SER A 30 -7.80 13.15 14.62
CA SER A 30 -8.97 12.28 14.75
C SER A 30 -9.76 12.67 16.00
N VAL A 31 -11.09 12.72 15.88
CA VAL A 31 -12.00 12.92 16.99
C VAL A 31 -12.91 11.70 17.05
N VAL A 32 -12.72 10.89 18.06
CA VAL A 32 -13.46 9.64 18.32
C VAL A 32 -13.91 9.67 19.78
N ASP A 33 -15.20 9.50 20.04
CA ASP A 33 -15.77 9.49 21.40
C ASP A 33 -15.34 10.69 22.26
N ASP A 34 -15.32 11.91 21.68
CA ASP A 34 -14.84 13.13 22.34
C ASP A 34 -13.34 13.12 22.71
N VAL A 35 -12.56 12.15 22.23
CA VAL A 35 -11.10 12.09 22.39
C VAL A 35 -10.44 12.60 21.10
N GLU A 36 -9.56 13.57 21.26
CA GLU A 36 -8.74 14.10 20.17
C GLU A 36 -7.40 13.38 20.15
N THR A 37 -7.02 12.83 19.00
CA THR A 37 -5.69 12.27 18.74
C THR A 37 -5.05 12.95 17.55
N LEU A 38 -3.72 13.05 17.59
CA LEU A 38 -2.92 13.54 16.47
C LEU A 38 -2.06 12.39 15.95
N ASP A 39 -2.33 11.97 14.74
CA ASP A 39 -1.60 10.92 14.06
C ASP A 39 -0.69 11.55 13.00
N THR A 40 0.59 11.25 13.03
CA THR A 40 1.56 11.72 12.04
C THR A 40 2.34 10.56 11.48
N ARG A 41 2.43 10.50 10.16
CA ARG A 41 3.20 9.49 9.43
C ARG A 41 4.00 10.15 8.34
N LEU A 42 5.27 9.83 8.26
CA LEU A 42 6.15 10.27 7.18
C LEU A 42 6.87 9.05 6.60
N ILE A 43 6.76 8.87 5.30
CA ILE A 43 7.52 7.89 4.54
C ILE A 43 8.37 8.64 3.54
N PHE A 44 9.65 8.29 3.43
CA PHE A 44 10.55 8.84 2.43
C PHE A 44 11.49 7.76 1.93
N GLY A 45 11.81 7.79 0.65
CA GLY A 45 12.63 6.77 0.04
C GLY A 45 13.32 7.22 -1.23
N ALA A 46 14.14 6.35 -1.76
CA ALA A 46 14.77 6.47 -3.04
C ALA A 46 14.58 5.19 -3.83
N PHE A 47 14.22 5.34 -5.08
CA PHE A 47 13.93 4.26 -6.00
C PHE A 47 14.69 4.51 -7.29
N GLY A 48 15.07 3.45 -7.99
CA GLY A 48 15.79 3.62 -9.23
C GLY A 48 15.85 2.35 -10.05
N GLU A 49 16.27 2.54 -11.30
CA GLU A 49 16.51 1.47 -12.26
C GLU A 49 17.88 1.66 -12.91
N SER A 50 18.60 0.57 -13.09
CA SER A 50 19.89 0.56 -13.79
C SER A 50 20.11 -0.77 -14.49
N GLU A 51 20.29 -0.76 -15.81
CA GLU A 51 20.61 -1.91 -16.65
C GLU A 51 19.65 -3.12 -16.46
N GLY A 52 18.35 -2.83 -16.23
CA GLY A 52 17.32 -3.87 -15.99
C GLY A 52 17.25 -4.38 -14.57
N ALA A 53 18.02 -3.79 -13.65
CA ALA A 53 17.83 -3.99 -12.22
C ALA A 53 17.03 -2.83 -11.63
N VAL A 54 16.03 -3.15 -10.81
CA VAL A 54 15.25 -2.19 -10.04
C VAL A 54 15.64 -2.27 -8.58
N TYR A 55 15.61 -1.15 -7.88
CA TYR A 55 15.91 -1.12 -6.45
C TYR A 55 15.11 -0.02 -5.77
N GLY A 56 14.83 -0.23 -4.50
CA GLY A 56 14.15 0.76 -3.69
C GLY A 56 14.43 0.57 -2.22
N PHE A 57 14.45 1.69 -1.50
CA PHE A 57 14.40 1.68 -0.06
C PHE A 57 13.57 2.86 0.43
N ALA A 58 12.81 2.65 1.49
CA ALA A 58 12.04 3.69 2.14
C ALA A 58 12.05 3.48 3.66
N PHE A 59 11.99 4.58 4.38
CA PHE A 59 11.89 4.64 5.82
C PHE A 59 10.58 5.26 6.21
N GLU A 60 10.06 4.85 7.35
CA GLU A 60 8.83 5.34 7.93
C GLU A 60 9.06 5.82 9.36
N THR A 61 8.38 6.89 9.74
CA THR A 61 8.18 7.28 11.13
C THR A 61 6.69 7.52 11.38
N VAL A 62 6.20 7.05 12.51
CA VAL A 62 4.80 7.16 12.94
C VAL A 62 4.80 7.82 14.32
N ASP A 63 3.96 8.85 14.47
CA ASP A 63 3.67 9.58 15.71
C ASP A 63 4.87 10.21 16.43
N ASP A 64 6.00 9.57 16.44
CA ASP A 64 7.23 10.04 17.07
C ASP A 64 8.40 9.98 16.08
N LEU A 65 9.04 11.11 15.81
CA LEU A 65 10.21 11.20 14.93
C LEU A 65 11.46 10.51 15.51
N ASP A 66 11.40 10.06 16.74
CA ASP A 66 12.49 9.34 17.40
C ASP A 66 12.52 7.85 16.99
N ASP A 67 11.41 7.30 16.45
CA ASP A 67 11.35 5.93 15.96
C ASP A 67 11.23 5.92 14.42
N VAL A 68 12.31 5.53 13.75
CA VAL A 68 12.40 5.42 12.29
C VAL A 68 12.58 3.97 11.93
N GLY A 69 11.55 3.36 11.36
CA GLY A 69 11.56 1.99 10.88
C GLY A 69 11.91 1.86 9.40
N LEU A 70 12.36 0.68 8.99
CA LEU A 70 12.51 0.31 7.60
C LEU A 70 11.11 -0.03 7.05
N PHE A 71 10.62 0.78 6.12
CA PHE A 71 9.33 0.57 5.48
C PHE A 71 9.45 -0.38 4.29
N GLN A 72 10.45 -0.15 3.43
CA GLN A 72 10.68 -0.93 2.22
C GLN A 72 12.17 -0.96 1.89
N ALA A 73 12.68 -2.12 1.44
CA ALA A 73 14.04 -2.25 0.92
C ALA A 73 14.12 -3.48 0.02
N TYR A 74 14.28 -3.29 -1.26
CA TYR A 74 14.33 -4.39 -2.22
C TYR A 74 15.30 -4.13 -3.36
N VAL A 75 15.71 -5.22 -3.99
CA VAL A 75 16.37 -5.25 -5.29
C VAL A 75 15.66 -6.25 -6.19
N GLY A 76 15.49 -5.92 -7.46
CA GLY A 76 14.87 -6.80 -8.44
C GLY A 76 15.55 -6.70 -9.80
N ALA A 77 15.21 -7.63 -10.68
CA ALA A 77 15.67 -7.62 -12.07
C ALA A 77 14.68 -8.37 -12.96
N ASP A 78 14.59 -7.92 -14.22
CA ASP A 78 13.88 -8.62 -15.29
C ASP A 78 14.81 -9.66 -15.95
N PHE A 79 14.35 -10.90 -16.02
CA PHE A 79 15.02 -12.02 -16.67
C PHE A 79 14.26 -12.48 -17.93
N GLY A 80 13.98 -11.54 -18.85
CA GLY A 80 13.32 -11.86 -20.12
C GLY A 80 11.81 -12.04 -19.97
N GLY A 81 11.18 -11.18 -19.19
CA GLY A 81 9.75 -11.15 -18.91
C GLY A 81 9.36 -11.86 -17.60
N LEU A 82 10.36 -12.29 -16.82
CA LEU A 82 10.19 -12.75 -15.45
C LEU A 82 10.87 -11.74 -14.51
N ASP A 83 10.06 -11.04 -13.74
CA ASP A 83 10.52 -10.11 -12.71
C ASP A 83 10.83 -10.88 -11.44
N VAL A 84 12.01 -10.68 -10.91
CA VAL A 84 12.46 -11.27 -9.64
C VAL A 84 12.79 -10.14 -8.67
N THR A 85 12.18 -10.11 -7.51
CA THR A 85 12.42 -9.11 -6.46
C THR A 85 12.72 -9.79 -5.14
N VAL A 86 13.74 -9.31 -4.43
CA VAL A 86 14.16 -9.81 -3.11
C VAL A 86 14.25 -8.66 -2.13
N GLY A 87 13.78 -8.87 -0.91
CA GLY A 87 13.84 -7.91 0.19
C GLY A 87 12.48 -7.66 0.83
N ARG A 88 12.29 -6.45 1.36
CA ARG A 88 11.02 -5.99 1.89
C ARG A 88 10.29 -5.17 0.83
N PHE A 89 9.19 -5.70 0.32
CA PHE A 89 8.42 -5.13 -0.80
C PHE A 89 6.93 -5.17 -0.52
N GLN A 90 6.15 -4.50 -1.37
CA GLN A 90 4.69 -4.50 -1.28
C GLN A 90 4.13 -5.85 -1.72
N ARG A 91 3.27 -6.43 -0.88
CA ARG A 91 2.62 -7.73 -1.14
C ARG A 91 1.62 -7.63 -2.30
N ASN A 92 1.69 -8.59 -3.20
CA ASN A 92 0.74 -8.75 -4.28
C ASN A 92 -0.38 -9.72 -3.86
N PHE A 93 -1.45 -9.21 -3.28
CA PHE A 93 -2.57 -10.04 -2.80
C PHE A 93 -3.93 -9.51 -3.29
N SER A 94 -4.29 -8.26 -2.99
CA SER A 94 -5.58 -7.67 -3.34
C SER A 94 -5.39 -6.38 -4.16
N ALA A 95 -6.44 -5.93 -4.84
CA ALA A 95 -6.43 -4.65 -5.54
C ALA A 95 -6.10 -3.49 -4.60
N GLU A 96 -6.61 -3.50 -3.38
CA GLU A 96 -6.34 -2.45 -2.39
C GLU A 96 -4.86 -2.39 -2.03
N LEU A 97 -4.24 -3.53 -1.73
CA LEU A 97 -2.81 -3.60 -1.44
C LEU A 97 -1.96 -3.20 -2.65
N ALA A 98 -2.35 -3.64 -3.85
CA ALA A 98 -1.62 -3.34 -5.09
C ALA A 98 -1.72 -1.86 -5.51
N THR A 99 -2.85 -1.20 -5.25
CA THR A 99 -3.08 0.20 -5.65
C THR A 99 -2.68 1.22 -4.58
N SER A 100 -2.42 0.77 -3.36
CA SER A 100 -2.01 1.69 -2.30
C SER A 100 -0.60 2.22 -2.55
N THR A 101 -0.44 3.53 -2.54
CA THR A 101 0.87 4.17 -2.60
C THR A 101 1.40 4.36 -1.19
N PHE A 102 2.52 3.69 -0.85
CA PHE A 102 3.11 3.73 0.49
C PHE A 102 2.11 3.41 1.62
N GLY A 103 1.20 2.44 1.39
CA GLY A 103 0.20 2.06 2.37
C GLY A 103 -0.93 3.08 2.56
N TYR A 104 -1.08 4.02 1.63
CA TYR A 104 -2.22 4.95 1.59
C TYR A 104 -3.18 4.57 0.48
N THR A 105 -4.44 4.51 0.82
CA THR A 105 -5.57 4.41 -0.11
C THR A 105 -6.11 5.80 -0.44
N TYR A 106 -7.39 5.91 -0.78
CA TYR A 106 -8.01 7.20 -1.13
C TYR A 106 -8.15 8.14 0.08
N GLY A 107 -8.43 7.60 1.28
CA GLY A 107 -8.75 8.34 2.49
C GLY A 107 -7.65 8.40 3.54
N LEU A 108 -8.06 8.63 4.76
CA LEU A 108 -7.23 8.66 5.97
C LEU A 108 -7.25 7.30 6.69
N THR A 109 -8.24 6.45 6.40
CA THR A 109 -8.37 5.11 6.95
C THR A 109 -8.35 4.06 5.84
N ASN A 110 -7.94 2.85 6.19
CA ASN A 110 -7.90 1.70 5.31
C ASN A 110 -9.10 0.78 5.55
N SER A 111 -9.33 -0.20 4.68
CA SER A 111 -10.31 -1.25 4.91
C SER A 111 -9.84 -2.23 5.98
N THR A 112 -10.76 -3.02 6.52
CA THR A 112 -10.46 -4.13 7.43
C THR A 112 -9.55 -5.16 6.76
N VAL A 113 -9.70 -5.39 5.45
CA VAL A 113 -8.84 -6.30 4.69
C VAL A 113 -7.41 -5.77 4.61
N PHE A 114 -7.24 -4.48 4.37
CA PHE A 114 -5.92 -3.86 4.34
C PHE A 114 -5.23 -3.91 5.71
N ASP A 115 -5.95 -3.62 6.78
CA ASP A 115 -5.41 -3.61 8.14
C ASP A 115 -5.11 -5.02 8.66
N ARG A 116 -5.82 -6.05 8.14
CA ARG A 116 -5.63 -7.45 8.54
C ARG A 116 -4.37 -8.08 7.94
N TYR A 117 -4.01 -7.71 6.72
CA TYR A 117 -2.90 -8.33 5.99
C TYR A 117 -1.77 -7.32 5.77
N ASP A 118 -0.58 -7.66 6.21
CA ASP A 118 0.59 -6.80 6.03
C ASP A 118 0.77 -6.40 4.56
N ALA A 119 0.76 -5.10 4.31
CA ALA A 119 0.95 -4.55 2.98
C ALA A 119 2.40 -4.68 2.49
N PHE A 120 3.36 -4.77 3.42
CA PHE A 120 4.79 -4.90 3.12
C PHE A 120 5.37 -6.13 3.81
N VAL A 121 6.00 -6.98 3.01
CA VAL A 121 6.49 -8.30 3.43
C VAL A 121 7.94 -8.48 3.03
N GLU A 122 8.66 -9.33 3.76
CA GLU A 122 10.03 -9.70 3.46
C GLU A 122 10.05 -11.05 2.75
N GLY A 123 10.83 -11.12 1.65
CA GLY A 123 10.87 -12.37 0.90
C GLY A 123 11.41 -12.25 -0.52
N LEU A 124 10.92 -13.17 -1.33
CA LEU A 124 11.15 -13.27 -2.76
C LEU A 124 9.83 -13.12 -3.50
N SER A 125 9.76 -12.21 -4.46
CA SER A 125 8.64 -12.09 -5.41
C SER A 125 9.06 -12.49 -6.81
N LEU A 126 8.20 -13.25 -7.47
CA LEU A 126 8.31 -13.62 -8.87
C LEU A 126 7.08 -13.10 -9.61
N GLY A 127 7.28 -12.24 -10.59
CA GLY A 127 6.20 -11.64 -11.37
C GLY A 127 6.44 -11.73 -12.87
N GLY A 128 5.42 -11.42 -13.64
CA GLY A 128 5.54 -11.37 -15.09
C GLY A 128 4.20 -11.29 -15.80
N GLU A 129 4.28 -11.30 -17.13
CA GLU A 129 3.11 -11.25 -18.00
C GLU A 129 3.04 -12.46 -18.93
N VAL A 130 1.86 -13.00 -19.13
CA VAL A 130 1.58 -14.07 -20.09
C VAL A 130 0.33 -13.69 -20.91
N GLY A 131 0.54 -13.21 -22.11
CA GLY A 131 -0.54 -12.66 -22.94
C GLY A 131 -1.10 -11.37 -22.31
N ASP A 132 -2.40 -11.38 -22.03
CA ASP A 132 -3.09 -10.24 -21.41
C ASP A 132 -3.19 -10.39 -19.87
N ALA A 133 -2.59 -11.42 -19.31
CA ALA A 133 -2.59 -11.66 -17.87
C ALA A 133 -1.24 -11.32 -17.24
N SER A 134 -1.27 -10.65 -16.10
CA SER A 134 -0.12 -10.49 -15.20
C SER A 134 -0.23 -11.42 -14.01
N PHE A 135 0.89 -11.80 -13.45
CA PHE A 135 0.94 -12.60 -12.23
C PHE A 135 2.08 -12.15 -11.31
N ALA A 136 1.91 -12.35 -10.02
CA ALA A 136 2.96 -12.25 -9.03
C ALA A 136 2.80 -13.38 -8.00
N ILE A 137 3.90 -13.95 -7.54
CA ILE A 137 3.95 -14.96 -6.48
C ILE A 137 5.03 -14.53 -5.50
N ASP A 138 4.65 -14.41 -4.24
CA ASP A 138 5.53 -13.99 -3.16
C ASP A 138 5.78 -15.19 -2.22
N VAL A 139 7.03 -15.45 -1.93
CA VAL A 139 7.48 -16.38 -0.87
C VAL A 139 7.96 -15.52 0.28
N ILE A 140 7.22 -15.56 1.39
CA ILE A 140 7.34 -14.62 2.50
C ILE A 140 7.83 -15.40 3.72
N GLY A 141 8.75 -14.85 4.49
CA GLY A 141 9.20 -15.45 5.75
C GLY A 141 10.19 -14.54 6.46
N ASP A 142 10.19 -14.59 7.78
CA ASP A 142 11.16 -13.90 8.63
C ASP A 142 12.59 -14.40 8.38
N ASP A 143 12.71 -15.63 7.83
CA ASP A 143 13.95 -16.25 7.41
C ASP A 143 13.71 -17.12 6.16
N VAL A 144 13.59 -16.47 4.99
CA VAL A 144 13.35 -17.12 3.68
C VAL A 144 14.35 -18.25 3.40
N PHE A 145 15.52 -18.24 4.05
CA PHE A 145 16.59 -19.22 3.87
C PHE A 145 16.62 -20.33 4.92
N ASP A 146 15.88 -20.21 6.02
CA ASP A 146 15.87 -21.20 7.12
C ASP A 146 14.70 -22.21 7.03
N GLY A 147 13.70 -21.97 6.20
CA GLY A 147 12.66 -22.95 5.81
C GLY A 147 11.59 -23.26 6.84
N ASP A 148 11.58 -22.65 8.02
CA ASP A 148 10.72 -23.07 9.13
C ASP A 148 9.37 -22.32 9.21
N SER A 149 9.11 -21.28 8.40
CA SER A 149 7.80 -20.57 8.40
C SER A 149 7.57 -19.71 7.16
N SER A 150 7.80 -20.22 5.97
CA SER A 150 7.49 -19.46 4.75
C SER A 150 6.00 -19.52 4.44
N THR A 151 5.40 -18.37 4.18
CA THR A 151 4.04 -18.24 3.64
C THR A 151 4.13 -17.89 2.17
N VAL A 152 3.28 -18.49 1.36
CA VAL A 152 3.16 -18.13 -0.06
C VAL A 152 1.95 -17.22 -0.23
N SER A 153 2.11 -16.14 -0.96
CA SER A 153 0.97 -15.36 -1.47
C SER A 153 1.12 -15.11 -2.96
N GLY A 154 0.07 -14.69 -3.61
CA GLY A 154 0.18 -14.36 -5.01
C GLY A 154 -1.10 -13.74 -5.56
N ARG A 155 -0.95 -13.22 -6.79
CA ARG A 155 -2.03 -12.55 -7.51
C ARG A 155 -1.91 -12.83 -9.00
N VAL A 156 -3.06 -12.99 -9.63
CA VAL A 156 -3.20 -13.04 -11.09
C VAL A 156 -4.22 -11.99 -11.49
N GLU A 157 -3.92 -11.21 -12.52
CA GLU A 157 -4.82 -10.20 -13.06
C GLU A 157 -5.08 -10.46 -14.54
N LEU A 158 -6.32 -10.24 -14.94
CA LEU A 158 -6.77 -10.27 -16.33
C LEU A 158 -7.61 -9.02 -16.61
N GLY A 159 -6.98 -8.00 -17.14
CA GLY A 159 -7.58 -6.67 -17.25
C GLY A 159 -7.95 -6.10 -15.88
N ALA A 160 -9.23 -5.79 -15.68
CA ALA A 160 -9.73 -5.27 -14.40
C ALA A 160 -10.01 -6.35 -13.34
N LEU A 161 -10.01 -7.63 -13.72
CA LEU A 161 -10.31 -8.73 -12.81
C LEU A 161 -9.03 -9.25 -12.15
N GLY A 162 -9.01 -9.31 -10.84
CA GLY A 162 -7.93 -9.86 -10.02
C GLY A 162 -8.37 -11.07 -9.20
N PHE A 163 -7.45 -11.98 -8.98
CA PHE A 163 -7.56 -13.08 -8.05
C PHE A 163 -6.27 -13.17 -7.25
N GLY A 164 -6.36 -13.14 -5.94
CA GLY A 164 -5.23 -13.28 -5.03
C GLY A 164 -5.43 -14.38 -4.00
N PHE A 165 -4.32 -14.84 -3.41
CA PHE A 165 -4.34 -15.86 -2.37
C PHE A 165 -3.19 -15.67 -1.38
N ILE A 166 -3.37 -16.22 -0.17
CA ILE A 166 -2.36 -16.38 0.88
C ILE A 166 -2.47 -17.81 1.43
N GLY A 167 -1.33 -18.43 1.74
CA GLY A 167 -1.25 -19.78 2.26
C GLY A 167 -1.10 -20.85 1.18
N GLU A 168 -0.52 -21.98 1.52
CA GLU A 168 -0.26 -23.10 0.60
C GLU A 168 -1.56 -23.77 0.13
N GLU A 169 -2.60 -23.79 0.97
CA GLU A 169 -3.91 -24.36 0.68
C GLU A 169 -4.95 -23.32 0.26
N PHE A 170 -4.53 -22.09 -0.09
CA PHE A 170 -5.41 -20.95 -0.36
C PHE A 170 -6.32 -20.63 0.84
N ASP A 171 -5.75 -20.64 2.04
CA ASP A 171 -6.47 -20.38 3.28
C ASP A 171 -7.17 -19.03 3.26
N VAL A 172 -6.53 -18.04 2.63
CA VAL A 172 -7.12 -16.74 2.33
C VAL A 172 -7.11 -16.53 0.83
N TRP A 173 -8.24 -16.12 0.29
CA TRP A 173 -8.32 -15.77 -1.13
C TRP A 173 -9.17 -14.52 -1.33
N THR A 174 -8.89 -13.81 -2.41
CA THR A 174 -9.63 -12.62 -2.83
C THR A 174 -9.97 -12.67 -4.31
N VAL A 175 -11.11 -12.11 -4.66
CA VAL A 175 -11.48 -11.76 -6.03
C VAL A 175 -11.85 -10.31 -6.05
N ASP A 176 -11.31 -9.56 -7.00
CA ASP A 176 -11.60 -8.14 -7.13
C ASP A 176 -11.77 -7.70 -8.58
N ILE A 177 -12.43 -6.56 -8.72
CA ILE A 177 -12.50 -5.79 -9.95
C ILE A 177 -12.03 -4.38 -9.61
N SER A 178 -11.02 -3.90 -10.32
CA SER A 178 -10.41 -2.61 -10.07
C SER A 178 -10.19 -1.80 -11.34
N ASP A 179 -10.22 -0.48 -11.17
CA ASP A 179 -9.81 0.50 -12.18
C ASP A 179 -9.10 1.67 -11.50
N GLU A 180 -8.75 2.70 -12.28
CA GLU A 180 -8.10 3.92 -11.76
C GLU A 180 -8.92 4.72 -10.73
N LYS A 181 -10.21 4.44 -10.60
CA LYS A 181 -11.13 5.17 -9.70
C LYS A 181 -11.45 4.40 -8.43
N GLY A 182 -11.25 3.09 -8.42
CA GLY A 182 -11.54 2.30 -7.25
C GLY A 182 -11.56 0.80 -7.51
N PHE A 183 -12.03 0.06 -6.53
CA PHE A 183 -12.14 -1.40 -6.59
C PHE A 183 -13.38 -1.89 -5.84
N ILE A 184 -13.78 -3.10 -6.20
CA ILE A 184 -14.71 -3.93 -5.44
C ILE A 184 -14.00 -5.26 -5.23
N SER A 185 -13.87 -5.69 -3.98
CA SER A 185 -13.22 -6.95 -3.63
C SER A 185 -14.10 -7.80 -2.73
N TYR A 186 -13.90 -9.09 -2.81
CA TYR A 186 -14.41 -10.08 -1.86
C TYR A 186 -13.23 -10.91 -1.39
N THR A 187 -13.00 -10.95 -0.10
CA THR A 187 -11.92 -11.72 0.54
C THR A 187 -12.54 -12.73 1.51
N ASP A 188 -12.10 -13.96 1.44
CA ASP A 188 -12.49 -15.03 2.35
C ASP A 188 -11.25 -15.55 3.08
N ASP A 189 -11.34 -15.65 4.39
CA ASP A 189 -10.33 -16.17 5.29
C ASP A 189 -10.94 -17.32 6.09
N ASN A 190 -10.90 -18.54 5.54
CA ASN A 190 -11.46 -19.75 6.16
C ASN A 190 -12.95 -19.62 6.56
N GLY A 191 -13.73 -18.87 5.79
CA GLY A 191 -15.15 -18.63 6.04
C GLY A 191 -15.47 -17.29 6.70
N ASP A 192 -14.46 -16.58 7.17
CA ASP A 192 -14.58 -15.19 7.65
C ASP A 192 -14.40 -14.25 6.45
N TRP A 193 -15.48 -14.00 5.73
CA TRP A 193 -15.42 -13.20 4.53
C TRP A 193 -15.72 -11.71 4.77
N THR A 194 -15.13 -10.88 3.95
CA THR A 194 -15.36 -9.43 3.89
C THR A 194 -15.46 -8.97 2.44
N ALA A 195 -16.48 -8.20 2.11
CA ALA A 195 -16.63 -7.54 0.84
C ALA A 195 -16.36 -6.03 1.01
N VAL A 196 -15.51 -5.46 0.16
CA VAL A 196 -15.14 -4.05 0.20
C VAL A 196 -15.43 -3.42 -1.16
N ALA A 197 -16.08 -2.26 -1.14
CA ALA A 197 -16.17 -1.38 -2.30
C ALA A 197 -15.60 -0.01 -1.91
N GLN A 198 -14.56 0.43 -2.60
CA GLN A 198 -13.90 1.71 -2.32
C GLN A 198 -13.55 2.43 -3.62
N GLY A 199 -13.71 3.75 -3.63
CA GLY A 199 -13.31 4.52 -4.79
C GLY A 199 -13.73 5.98 -4.76
N VAL A 200 -13.32 6.68 -5.81
CA VAL A 200 -13.68 8.07 -6.06
C VAL A 200 -15.09 8.13 -6.64
N VAL A 201 -15.99 8.80 -5.93
CA VAL A 201 -17.40 8.94 -6.33
C VAL A 201 -17.57 10.09 -7.34
N PHE A 202 -16.83 11.18 -7.16
CA PHE A 202 -16.84 12.32 -8.07
C PHE A 202 -15.56 13.14 -7.96
N THR A 203 -15.25 13.86 -9.04
CA THR A 203 -14.13 14.82 -9.08
C THR A 203 -14.65 16.12 -9.70
N ILE A 204 -14.24 17.27 -9.14
CA ILE A 204 -14.58 18.61 -9.62
C ILE A 204 -13.26 19.33 -9.93
N GLU A 205 -13.09 19.75 -11.18
CA GLU A 205 -11.97 20.56 -11.68
C GLU A 205 -10.58 19.99 -11.30
N ASP A 206 -10.45 18.66 -11.19
CA ASP A 206 -9.23 17.95 -10.75
C ASP A 206 -8.67 18.41 -9.38
N THR A 207 -9.38 19.29 -8.69
CA THR A 207 -8.95 19.87 -7.42
C THR A 207 -9.65 19.25 -6.23
N PHE A 208 -10.93 18.92 -6.39
CA PHE A 208 -11.74 18.34 -5.32
C PHE A 208 -12.30 17.00 -5.74
N SER A 209 -12.10 15.98 -4.91
CA SER A 209 -12.70 14.66 -5.11
C SER A 209 -13.42 14.19 -3.85
N GLY A 210 -14.57 13.57 -4.06
CA GLY A 210 -15.28 12.82 -3.03
C GLY A 210 -15.02 11.34 -3.21
N TYR A 211 -14.80 10.64 -2.13
CA TYR A 211 -14.58 9.20 -2.12
C TYR A 211 -15.45 8.52 -1.07
N GLY A 212 -15.61 7.22 -1.20
CA GLY A 212 -16.34 6.41 -0.23
C GLY A 212 -15.81 5.00 -0.18
N ARG A 213 -16.02 4.38 0.96
CA ARG A 213 -15.79 2.95 1.23
C ARG A 213 -17.00 2.38 1.91
N VAL A 214 -17.38 1.18 1.51
CA VAL A 214 -18.38 0.35 2.19
C VAL A 214 -17.78 -1.03 2.37
N GLU A 215 -17.88 -1.57 3.56
CA GLU A 215 -17.46 -2.92 3.91
C GLU A 215 -18.67 -3.69 4.44
N TYR A 216 -18.76 -4.96 4.07
CA TYR A 216 -19.78 -5.88 4.57
C TYR A 216 -19.12 -7.22 4.88
N ASP A 217 -19.35 -7.77 6.05
CA ASP A 217 -18.67 -8.97 6.52
C ASP A 217 -19.60 -10.15 6.81
N HIS A 218 -19.02 -11.28 7.18
CA HIS A 218 -19.71 -12.53 7.50
C HIS A 218 -20.58 -12.46 8.77
N LEU A 219 -20.44 -11.43 9.60
CA LEU A 219 -21.27 -11.20 10.77
C LEU A 219 -22.53 -10.36 10.47
N ASP A 220 -22.78 -10.08 9.17
CA ASP A 220 -23.83 -9.18 8.69
C ASP A 220 -23.63 -7.72 9.17
N GLU A 221 -22.39 -7.35 9.48
CA GLU A 221 -22.05 -5.98 9.83
C GLU A 221 -21.71 -5.17 8.57
N THR A 222 -22.21 -3.94 8.52
CA THR A 222 -21.91 -3.00 7.45
C THR A 222 -21.25 -1.78 8.05
N THR A 223 -20.05 -1.45 7.57
CA THR A 223 -19.35 -0.23 7.93
C THR A 223 -19.07 0.62 6.70
N TYR A 224 -18.91 1.91 6.88
CA TYR A 224 -18.63 2.81 5.78
C TYR A 224 -17.69 3.94 6.19
N ALA A 225 -16.92 4.43 5.22
CA ALA A 225 -16.20 5.67 5.34
C ALA A 225 -16.57 6.57 4.16
N VAL A 226 -16.70 7.86 4.42
CA VAL A 226 -16.95 8.86 3.38
C VAL A 226 -16.05 10.06 3.61
N GLY A 227 -15.51 10.60 2.54
CA GLY A 227 -14.60 11.71 2.67
C GLY A 227 -14.48 12.57 1.43
N GLY A 228 -13.75 13.65 1.60
CA GLY A 228 -13.38 14.56 0.54
C GLY A 228 -11.91 14.93 0.63
N LYS A 229 -11.28 15.01 -0.54
CA LYS A 229 -9.90 15.46 -0.75
C LYS A 229 -9.93 16.74 -1.55
N CYS A 230 -9.24 17.76 -1.08
CA CYS A 230 -8.99 18.99 -1.82
C CYS A 230 -7.48 19.14 -2.06
N GLU A 231 -7.09 19.03 -3.31
CA GLU A 231 -5.71 19.24 -3.75
C GLU A 231 -5.55 20.72 -4.16
N PHE A 232 -4.87 21.52 -3.34
CA PHE A 232 -4.70 22.94 -3.56
C PHE A 232 -3.32 23.30 -4.11
N ARG A 233 -2.44 22.33 -4.25
CA ARG A 233 -1.13 22.44 -4.87
C ARG A 233 -0.67 21.03 -5.23
N ASP A 234 0.13 20.89 -6.30
CA ASP A 234 0.74 19.62 -6.68
C ASP A 234 1.41 18.95 -5.46
N GLY A 235 0.95 17.74 -5.17
CA GLY A 235 1.42 16.97 -4.03
C GLY A 235 0.99 17.46 -2.66
N VAL A 236 0.06 18.43 -2.53
CA VAL A 236 -0.46 18.88 -1.22
C VAL A 236 -1.96 18.88 -1.20
N ALA A 237 -2.53 18.07 -0.34
CA ALA A 237 -3.99 17.91 -0.21
C ALA A 237 -4.46 18.03 1.25
N ALA A 238 -5.62 18.63 1.44
CA ALA A 238 -6.41 18.51 2.66
C ALA A 238 -7.44 17.39 2.47
N ILE A 239 -7.64 16.59 3.50
CA ILE A 239 -8.56 15.47 3.52
C ILE A 239 -9.45 15.58 4.75
N ALA A 240 -10.76 15.34 4.56
CA ALA A 240 -11.70 15.18 5.65
C ALA A 240 -12.44 13.86 5.45
N GLU A 241 -12.57 13.06 6.49
CA GLU A 241 -13.17 11.74 6.44
C GLU A 241 -14.01 11.47 7.70
N TYR A 242 -15.13 10.82 7.52
CA TYR A 242 -15.88 10.14 8.56
C TYR A 242 -15.76 8.64 8.36
N ASP A 243 -15.42 7.90 9.41
CA ASP A 243 -15.40 6.42 9.43
C ASP A 243 -16.40 5.94 10.50
N ASP A 244 -17.33 5.09 10.08
CA ASP A 244 -18.40 4.56 10.90
C ASP A 244 -17.91 3.50 11.91
N ARG A 245 -16.78 2.85 11.64
CA ARG A 245 -16.21 1.80 12.51
C ARG A 245 -15.91 2.29 13.92
N ASP A 246 -15.50 3.53 14.05
CA ASP A 246 -15.17 4.17 15.32
C ASP A 246 -15.98 5.46 15.57
N GLU A 247 -17.02 5.69 14.73
CA GLU A 247 -17.84 6.91 14.75
C GLU A 247 -16.96 8.20 14.70
N GLY A 248 -15.82 8.09 14.05
CA GLY A 248 -14.76 9.11 14.10
C GLY A 248 -14.77 10.06 12.91
N VAL A 249 -14.50 11.33 13.18
CA VAL A 249 -14.20 12.34 12.15
C VAL A 249 -12.72 12.63 12.16
N ARG A 250 -12.10 12.62 10.96
CA ARG A 250 -10.69 12.89 10.76
C ARG A 250 -10.46 14.03 9.81
N PHE A 251 -9.48 14.87 10.11
CA PHE A 251 -9.02 15.94 9.24
C PHE A 251 -7.52 15.82 9.08
N GLY A 252 -7.04 15.77 7.86
CA GLY A 252 -5.63 15.57 7.60
C GLY A 252 -5.08 16.44 6.48
N LEU A 253 -3.77 16.58 6.51
CA LEU A 253 -2.97 17.10 5.41
C LEU A 253 -2.07 15.98 4.91
N ARG A 254 -2.03 15.81 3.59
CA ARG A 254 -1.15 14.86 2.91
C ARG A 254 -0.27 15.61 1.94
N PHE A 255 1.02 15.28 1.92
CA PHE A 255 1.97 15.80 0.95
C PHE A 255 2.78 14.66 0.35
N SER A 256 3.00 14.76 -0.98
CA SER A 256 3.85 13.84 -1.74
C SER A 256 4.84 14.66 -2.56
N PHE A 257 6.06 14.15 -2.76
CA PHE A 257 7.11 14.78 -3.53
C PHE A 257 8.02 13.74 -4.18
#